data_4813f3ec1ef9fc90362986409c1eea89
#
_entry.id   4813f3ec1ef9fc90362986409c1eea89
#
_cell.length_a   1.000
_cell.length_b   1.000
_cell.length_c   1.000
_cell.angle_alpha   90.00
_cell.angle_beta   90.00
_cell.angle_gamma   90.00
#
_symmetry.space_group_name_H-M   'P 1'
#
loop_
_entity.id
_entity.type
_entity.pdbx_description
1 polymer ?
#
loop_
_entity_poly.entity_id
_entity_poly.type
_entity_poly.pdbx_seq_one_letter_code
_entity_poly.pdbx_strand_id
1 'polypeptide(L)'
;MKTWPTRLLVAFFLSIVAIGPPPAALAQAPIKIGLVQGFTGPLEVYAKQAKRGFELGLDYATGGKNELLGRKIVILEEDDQLKPDVAKQKVTKLYEDEKVDLVVGTTSSAAALAILPVAAEFKKVLIVEPAVADSITGESWNRYVFRTGRNSSQDAIANALAVAKPGVSIATIAQDYAFGRDGVAAYKAAVEKAGAKVVHEEYTPTTATDFTAPIQKIIGALKDRSGPKYVFVIWAGKGGPFGQLVDNRLDKYGITLTSGSNVLDALKAMKEGKLEGMVGGAYYYYEIPKNPVNDWLVREHMKRFNEPPDFFTCGGFAAAMAVVAGIQKAGGTDTEKLIAAMEGLEFQTPKGKMIFRKEDHQALQSMYSFKMVAKPDVAWLVPTLVRELSLQETAPPIMNKR
;
A
#
# COMPACT_ATOMS: atom_id res chain seq x y z
N MET A 1 17.64 18.17 -105.67
CA MET A 1 16.88 18.72 -104.56
C MET A 1 16.84 17.63 -103.47
N LYS A 2 17.67 17.75 -102.37
CA LYS A 2 17.75 16.79 -101.29
C LYS A 2 17.22 17.44 -100.02
N THR A 3 16.10 16.94 -99.51
CA THR A 3 15.47 17.34 -98.22
C THR A 3 16.11 16.61 -97.05
N TRP A 4 16.61 17.34 -96.07
CA TRP A 4 17.09 16.80 -94.81
C TRP A 4 15.98 16.77 -93.73
N PRO A 5 15.81 15.74 -92.94
CA PRO A 5 14.82 15.73 -91.85
C PRO A 5 15.39 16.33 -90.57
N THR A 6 14.65 17.25 -90.00
CA THR A 6 14.90 17.89 -88.71
C THR A 6 14.67 16.88 -87.56
N ARG A 7 15.66 16.59 -86.77
CA ARG A 7 15.53 15.77 -85.53
C ARG A 7 15.15 16.66 -84.34
N LEU A 8 13.96 16.41 -83.83
CA LEU A 8 13.49 17.00 -82.56
C LEU A 8 14.16 16.29 -81.38
N LEU A 9 14.98 16.98 -80.58
CA LEU A 9 15.50 16.52 -79.32
C LEU A 9 14.50 16.81 -78.18
N VAL A 10 13.87 15.77 -77.66
CA VAL A 10 13.02 15.89 -76.45
C VAL A 10 13.92 15.73 -75.23
N ALA A 11 14.17 16.84 -74.54
CA ALA A 11 14.90 16.83 -73.28
C ALA A 11 13.96 16.37 -72.16
N PHE A 12 14.22 15.18 -71.55
CA PHE A 12 13.51 14.67 -70.40
C PHE A 12 14.13 15.29 -69.15
N PHE A 13 13.45 16.25 -68.51
CA PHE A 13 13.83 16.76 -67.18
C PHE A 13 13.45 15.74 -66.12
N LEU A 14 14.39 15.00 -65.58
CA LEU A 14 14.22 14.15 -64.41
C LEU A 14 14.23 15.04 -63.16
N SER A 15 13.03 15.34 -62.61
CA SER A 15 12.91 16.05 -61.36
C SER A 15 13.24 15.09 -60.20
N ILE A 16 14.44 15.20 -59.62
CA ILE A 16 14.84 14.51 -58.41
C ILE A 16 14.10 15.20 -57.26
N VAL A 17 13.03 14.57 -56.74
CA VAL A 17 12.41 14.95 -55.46
C VAL A 17 13.37 14.52 -54.37
N ALA A 18 14.10 15.45 -53.80
CA ALA A 18 14.90 15.23 -52.59
C ALA A 18 13.96 14.93 -51.41
N ILE A 19 13.79 13.65 -51.07
CA ILE A 19 13.15 13.22 -49.83
C ILE A 19 14.11 13.61 -48.69
N GLY A 20 13.88 14.75 -48.08
CA GLY A 20 14.60 15.14 -46.85
C GLY A 20 14.36 14.10 -45.76
N PRO A 21 15.31 13.96 -44.81
CA PRO A 21 15.13 13.05 -43.69
C PRO A 21 13.82 13.40 -42.97
N PRO A 22 13.07 12.37 -42.50
CA PRO A 22 11.84 12.63 -41.73
C PRO A 22 12.19 13.52 -40.55
N PRO A 23 11.33 14.45 -40.13
CA PRO A 23 11.58 15.30 -38.97
C PRO A 23 11.83 14.38 -37.78
N ALA A 24 12.95 14.57 -37.10
CA ALA A 24 13.25 13.86 -35.86
C ALA A 24 12.05 14.05 -34.95
N ALA A 25 11.35 12.96 -34.62
CA ALA A 25 10.24 13.01 -33.67
C ALA A 25 10.79 13.62 -32.38
N LEU A 26 10.35 14.83 -32.02
CA LEU A 26 10.72 15.46 -30.75
C LEU A 26 10.32 14.47 -29.67
N ALA A 27 11.31 13.96 -28.96
CA ALA A 27 11.07 13.04 -27.85
C ALA A 27 10.11 13.72 -26.86
N GLN A 28 8.95 13.12 -26.63
CA GLN A 28 7.99 13.65 -25.71
C GLN A 28 8.61 13.73 -24.30
N ALA A 29 8.30 14.80 -23.54
CA ALA A 29 8.78 14.95 -22.17
C ALA A 29 8.44 13.71 -21.32
N PRO A 30 9.34 13.24 -20.47
CA PRO A 30 9.11 12.06 -19.65
C PRO A 30 7.92 12.23 -18.73
N ILE A 31 7.31 11.11 -18.33
CA ILE A 31 6.36 11.08 -17.20
C ILE A 31 7.19 11.05 -15.93
N LYS A 32 7.06 12.08 -15.09
CA LYS A 32 7.78 12.21 -13.84
C LYS A 32 6.88 11.81 -12.66
N ILE A 33 7.33 10.86 -11.86
CA ILE A 33 6.62 10.38 -10.67
C ILE A 33 7.48 10.66 -9.45
N GLY A 34 6.98 11.44 -8.49
CA GLY A 34 7.61 11.60 -7.19
C GLY A 34 7.32 10.37 -6.31
N LEU A 35 8.34 9.76 -5.75
CA LEU A 35 8.22 8.67 -4.78
C LEU A 35 8.72 9.15 -3.42
N VAL A 36 7.80 9.47 -2.51
CA VAL A 36 8.12 9.96 -1.17
C VAL A 36 7.86 8.87 -0.16
N GLN A 37 8.89 8.46 0.59
CA GLN A 37 8.76 7.40 1.59
C GLN A 37 9.67 7.69 2.80
N GLY A 38 9.39 7.06 3.93
CA GLY A 38 10.27 7.12 5.10
C GLY A 38 11.44 6.13 4.97
N PHE A 39 12.44 6.46 4.16
CA PHE A 39 13.60 5.60 3.90
C PHE A 39 14.57 5.54 5.08
N THR A 40 14.40 6.41 6.09
CA THR A 40 15.14 6.40 7.35
C THR A 40 14.20 6.31 8.53
N GLY A 41 14.67 5.69 9.63
CA GLY A 41 13.90 5.54 10.86
C GLY A 41 13.22 4.17 11.02
N PRO A 42 12.31 4.01 12.00
CA PRO A 42 11.80 2.71 12.42
C PRO A 42 10.95 1.98 11.36
N LEU A 43 10.47 2.67 10.32
CA LEU A 43 9.68 2.09 9.23
C LEU A 43 10.46 1.96 7.92
N GLU A 44 11.78 2.13 7.90
CA GLU A 44 12.60 2.08 6.67
C GLU A 44 12.40 0.78 5.86
N VAL A 45 12.21 -0.35 6.53
CA VAL A 45 11.99 -1.64 5.87
C VAL A 45 10.71 -1.60 5.03
N TYR A 46 9.65 -0.97 5.53
CA TYR A 46 8.38 -0.83 4.81
C TYR A 46 8.53 0.05 3.57
N ALA A 47 9.25 1.18 3.71
CA ALA A 47 9.56 2.09 2.60
C ALA A 47 10.36 1.40 1.50
N LYS A 48 11.41 0.64 1.87
CA LYS A 48 12.24 -0.11 0.92
C LYS A 48 11.44 -1.20 0.20
N GLN A 49 10.57 -1.92 0.90
CA GLN A 49 9.66 -2.90 0.30
C GLN A 49 8.67 -2.24 -0.66
N ALA A 50 8.04 -1.13 -0.26
CA ALA A 50 7.11 -0.38 -1.12
C ALA A 50 7.80 0.12 -2.39
N LYS A 51 9.02 0.66 -2.28
CA LYS A 51 9.82 1.08 -3.45
C LYS A 51 10.10 -0.10 -4.39
N ARG A 52 10.64 -1.22 -3.87
CA ARG A 52 10.90 -2.43 -4.67
C ARG A 52 9.63 -2.91 -5.39
N GLY A 53 8.52 -2.91 -4.66
CA GLY A 53 7.22 -3.25 -5.23
C GLY A 53 6.80 -2.31 -6.35
N PHE A 54 6.96 -1.01 -6.15
CA PHE A 54 6.63 0.01 -7.15
C PHE A 54 7.45 -0.15 -8.43
N GLU A 55 8.77 -0.34 -8.31
CA GLU A 55 9.67 -0.58 -9.45
C GLU A 55 9.29 -1.87 -10.20
N LEU A 56 9.05 -2.98 -9.48
CA LEU A 56 8.61 -4.24 -10.08
C LEU A 56 7.24 -4.13 -10.75
N GLY A 57 6.32 -3.36 -10.15
CA GLY A 57 5.01 -3.11 -10.73
C GLY A 57 5.08 -2.30 -12.03
N LEU A 58 5.96 -1.30 -12.11
CA LEU A 58 6.24 -0.57 -13.34
C LEU A 58 6.83 -1.49 -14.40
N ASP A 59 7.82 -2.32 -14.04
CA ASP A 59 8.41 -3.30 -14.96
C ASP A 59 7.34 -4.24 -15.53
N TYR A 60 6.47 -4.76 -14.67
CA TYR A 60 5.37 -5.63 -15.10
C TYR A 60 4.40 -4.92 -16.04
N ALA A 61 3.93 -3.75 -15.63
CA ALA A 61 2.89 -3.00 -16.36
C ALA A 61 3.38 -2.45 -17.72
N THR A 62 4.69 -2.22 -17.85
CA THR A 62 5.30 -1.67 -19.08
C THR A 62 6.06 -2.71 -19.90
N GLY A 63 6.05 -3.99 -19.48
CA GLY A 63 6.82 -5.06 -20.12
C GLY A 63 8.34 -4.82 -20.05
N GLY A 64 8.83 -4.20 -18.97
CA GLY A 64 10.25 -3.90 -18.74
C GLY A 64 10.78 -2.68 -19.48
N LYS A 65 9.96 -1.97 -20.25
CA LYS A 65 10.40 -0.80 -21.05
C LYS A 65 10.48 0.49 -20.25
N ASN A 66 9.76 0.57 -19.13
CA ASN A 66 9.57 1.80 -18.34
C ASN A 66 9.13 2.99 -19.20
N GLU A 67 8.27 2.71 -20.17
CA GLU A 67 7.67 3.68 -21.10
C GLU A 67 6.15 3.53 -21.10
N LEU A 68 5.46 4.66 -21.18
CA LEU A 68 4.01 4.71 -21.22
C LEU A 68 3.57 5.80 -22.19
N LEU A 69 2.65 5.50 -23.11
CA LEU A 69 2.19 6.43 -24.16
C LEU A 69 3.34 7.05 -24.97
N GLY A 70 4.43 6.29 -25.23
CA GLY A 70 5.62 6.77 -25.94
C GLY A 70 6.55 7.69 -25.12
N ARG A 71 6.30 7.86 -23.82
CA ARG A 71 7.07 8.68 -22.89
C ARG A 71 7.80 7.80 -21.90
N LYS A 72 9.07 8.08 -21.62
CA LYS A 72 9.81 7.41 -20.53
C LYS A 72 9.23 7.76 -19.17
N ILE A 73 9.22 6.81 -18.26
CA ILE A 73 8.87 7.03 -16.85
C ILE A 73 10.16 7.33 -16.08
N VAL A 74 10.16 8.40 -15.31
CA VAL A 74 11.25 8.82 -14.43
C VAL A 74 10.72 8.92 -13.00
N ILE A 75 11.37 8.21 -12.06
CA ILE A 75 11.05 8.25 -10.64
C ILE A 75 12.00 9.24 -9.96
N LEU A 76 11.47 10.18 -9.19
CA LEU A 76 12.20 11.10 -8.34
C LEU A 76 11.92 10.73 -6.88
N GLU A 77 12.96 10.23 -6.19
CA GLU A 77 12.84 9.72 -4.83
C GLU A 77 13.15 10.81 -3.81
N GLU A 78 12.36 10.85 -2.73
CA GLU A 78 12.58 11.71 -1.58
C GLU A 78 12.32 10.95 -0.27
N ASP A 79 13.18 11.19 0.72
CA ASP A 79 13.03 10.64 2.07
C ASP A 79 12.35 11.67 2.98
N ASP A 80 11.18 11.34 3.51
CA ASP A 80 10.45 12.19 4.43
C ASP A 80 10.87 11.98 5.91
N GLN A 81 11.76 11.03 6.17
CA GLN A 81 12.26 10.71 7.51
C GLN A 81 11.13 10.42 8.53
N LEU A 82 9.95 10.04 8.06
CA LEU A 82 8.71 9.88 8.85
C LEU A 82 8.25 11.17 9.56
N LYS A 83 8.75 12.33 9.13
CA LYS A 83 8.45 13.64 9.73
C LYS A 83 7.45 14.41 8.86
N PRO A 84 6.29 14.81 9.42
CA PRO A 84 5.24 15.54 8.67
C PRO A 84 5.76 16.80 7.95
N ASP A 85 6.58 17.60 8.60
CA ASP A 85 7.09 18.84 8.01
C ASP A 85 8.11 18.58 6.89
N VAL A 86 8.95 17.54 7.04
CA VAL A 86 9.87 17.11 5.98
C VAL A 86 9.07 16.58 4.79
N ALA A 87 8.05 15.76 5.02
CA ALA A 87 7.17 15.27 3.97
C ALA A 87 6.54 16.42 3.16
N LYS A 88 6.02 17.47 3.83
CA LYS A 88 5.50 18.66 3.16
C LYS A 88 6.55 19.32 2.27
N GLN A 89 7.74 19.59 2.81
CA GLN A 89 8.83 20.22 2.05
C GLN A 89 9.21 19.38 0.81
N LYS A 90 9.32 18.06 0.96
CA LYS A 90 9.67 17.16 -0.13
C LYS A 90 8.61 17.10 -1.22
N VAL A 91 7.34 17.01 -0.86
CA VAL A 91 6.23 17.00 -1.83
C VAL A 91 6.08 18.35 -2.50
N THR A 92 6.23 19.46 -1.78
CA THR A 92 6.25 20.81 -2.38
C THR A 92 7.35 20.92 -3.42
N LYS A 93 8.59 20.57 -3.08
CA LYS A 93 9.73 20.54 -4.02
C LYS A 93 9.42 19.73 -5.27
N LEU A 94 8.86 18.51 -5.10
CA LEU A 94 8.52 17.64 -6.24
C LEU A 94 7.50 18.28 -7.18
N TYR A 95 6.46 18.93 -6.64
CA TYR A 95 5.44 19.59 -7.48
C TYR A 95 5.93 20.92 -8.04
N GLU A 96 6.62 21.74 -7.24
CA GLU A 96 6.98 23.10 -7.60
C GLU A 96 8.26 23.18 -8.43
N ASP A 97 9.34 22.52 -8.01
CA ASP A 97 10.65 22.62 -8.66
C ASP A 97 10.82 21.54 -9.74
N GLU A 98 10.58 20.28 -9.38
CA GLU A 98 10.80 19.14 -10.25
C GLU A 98 9.68 18.94 -11.27
N LYS A 99 8.51 19.57 -11.05
CA LYS A 99 7.33 19.49 -11.94
C LYS A 99 6.89 18.04 -12.19
N VAL A 100 6.82 17.24 -11.14
CA VAL A 100 6.31 15.87 -11.27
C VAL A 100 4.84 15.86 -11.70
N ASP A 101 4.46 14.84 -12.44
CA ASP A 101 3.08 14.66 -12.91
C ASP A 101 2.15 14.25 -11.75
N LEU A 102 2.65 13.38 -10.85
CA LEU A 102 1.97 12.90 -9.66
C LEU A 102 2.98 12.46 -8.59
N VAL A 103 2.51 12.27 -7.36
CA VAL A 103 3.31 11.71 -6.24
C VAL A 103 2.69 10.41 -5.75
N VAL A 104 3.55 9.44 -5.37
CA VAL A 104 3.19 8.22 -4.66
C VAL A 104 3.89 8.23 -3.30
N GLY A 105 3.17 7.97 -2.23
CA GLY A 105 3.71 7.94 -0.87
C GLY A 105 2.60 8.16 0.17
N THR A 106 2.88 8.12 1.40
CA THR A 106 4.14 7.89 2.13
C THR A 106 3.93 6.81 3.20
N THR A 107 5.03 6.44 3.92
CA THR A 107 5.00 5.32 4.87
C THR A 107 4.24 5.63 6.15
N SER A 108 4.43 6.82 6.73
CA SER A 108 3.81 7.24 7.99
C SER A 108 2.44 7.87 7.77
N SER A 109 1.42 7.46 8.54
CA SER A 109 0.10 8.09 8.48
C SER A 109 0.13 9.57 8.87
N ALA A 110 1.00 9.98 9.81
CA ALA A 110 1.16 11.39 10.18
C ALA A 110 1.78 12.21 9.03
N ALA A 111 2.79 11.67 8.34
CA ALA A 111 3.37 12.31 7.16
C ALA A 111 2.37 12.34 6.01
N ALA A 112 1.60 11.26 5.79
CA ALA A 112 0.56 11.22 4.76
C ALA A 112 -0.49 12.32 4.98
N LEU A 113 -1.05 12.43 6.18
CA LEU A 113 -2.02 13.48 6.51
C LEU A 113 -1.47 14.89 6.26
N ALA A 114 -0.19 15.11 6.52
CA ALA A 114 0.45 16.40 6.33
C ALA A 114 0.59 16.81 4.85
N ILE A 115 0.69 15.86 3.92
CA ILE A 115 0.87 16.14 2.48
C ILE A 115 -0.46 16.20 1.70
N LEU A 116 -1.60 15.78 2.27
CA LEU A 116 -2.89 15.86 1.59
C LEU A 116 -3.26 17.30 1.17
N PRO A 117 -3.10 18.33 2.03
CA PRO A 117 -3.34 19.71 1.63
C PRO A 117 -2.39 20.19 0.51
N VAL A 118 -1.13 19.72 0.49
CA VAL A 118 -0.15 20.08 -0.54
C VAL A 118 -0.63 19.59 -1.92
N ALA A 119 -1.15 18.36 -2.00
CA ALA A 119 -1.72 17.83 -3.24
C ALA A 119 -2.87 18.70 -3.76
N ALA A 120 -3.74 19.21 -2.87
CA ALA A 120 -4.84 20.10 -3.22
C ALA A 120 -4.35 21.49 -3.66
N GLU A 121 -3.35 22.06 -2.98
CA GLU A 121 -2.73 23.34 -3.29
C GLU A 121 -2.13 23.36 -4.71
N PHE A 122 -1.34 22.33 -5.03
CA PHE A 122 -0.71 22.20 -6.35
C PHE A 122 -1.64 21.58 -7.41
N LYS A 123 -2.85 21.17 -7.03
CA LYS A 123 -3.83 20.49 -7.92
C LYS A 123 -3.19 19.30 -8.65
N LYS A 124 -2.52 18.44 -7.91
CA LYS A 124 -1.79 17.27 -8.41
C LYS A 124 -2.25 16.00 -7.71
N VAL A 125 -2.30 14.90 -8.44
CA VAL A 125 -2.68 13.60 -7.87
C VAL A 125 -1.61 13.12 -6.89
N LEU A 126 -2.07 12.68 -5.72
CA LEU A 126 -1.31 11.96 -4.71
C LEU A 126 -1.92 10.56 -4.54
N ILE A 127 -1.13 9.51 -4.75
CA ILE A 127 -1.53 8.13 -4.45
C ILE A 127 -0.88 7.72 -3.13
N VAL A 128 -1.69 7.49 -2.11
CA VAL A 128 -1.19 7.11 -0.78
C VAL A 128 -0.93 5.60 -0.72
N GLU A 129 0.31 5.25 -0.44
CA GLU A 129 0.82 3.90 -0.21
C GLU A 129 2.11 4.00 0.62
N PRO A 130 2.28 3.32 1.75
CA PRO A 130 1.38 2.36 2.40
C PRO A 130 0.62 2.88 3.64
N ALA A 131 0.57 4.17 3.91
CA ALA A 131 -0.07 4.74 5.10
C ALA A 131 -1.57 4.36 5.22
N VAL A 132 -2.02 4.02 6.44
CA VAL A 132 -3.30 3.32 6.64
C VAL A 132 -4.35 4.04 7.49
N ALA A 133 -4.05 5.16 8.15
CA ALA A 133 -5.04 5.87 8.96
C ALA A 133 -6.33 6.13 8.16
N ASP A 134 -7.48 5.87 8.75
CA ASP A 134 -8.78 6.01 8.08
C ASP A 134 -9.07 7.46 7.68
N SER A 135 -8.60 8.40 8.48
CA SER A 135 -8.72 9.83 8.25
C SER A 135 -8.15 10.30 6.90
N ILE A 136 -7.20 9.57 6.30
CA ILE A 136 -6.57 9.93 5.01
C ILE A 136 -7.60 9.96 3.87
N THR A 137 -8.46 8.96 3.75
CA THR A 137 -9.58 8.92 2.78
C THR A 137 -10.93 9.16 3.45
N GLY A 138 -10.91 9.50 4.75
CA GLY A 138 -12.03 9.94 5.55
C GLY A 138 -12.11 11.46 5.66
N GLU A 139 -12.06 11.99 6.86
CA GLU A 139 -12.28 13.39 7.17
C GLU A 139 -11.27 14.36 6.55
N SER A 140 -10.03 13.89 6.28
CA SER A 140 -8.96 14.70 5.67
C SER A 140 -8.89 14.54 4.14
N TRP A 141 -9.79 13.77 3.55
CA TRP A 141 -9.82 13.52 2.11
C TRP A 141 -10.01 14.79 1.29
N ASN A 142 -9.36 14.83 0.15
CA ASN A 142 -9.68 15.77 -0.92
C ASN A 142 -9.61 15.07 -2.29
N ARG A 143 -10.18 15.67 -3.32
CA ARG A 143 -10.36 15.03 -4.63
C ARG A 143 -9.06 14.65 -5.37
N TYR A 144 -7.92 15.16 -4.95
CA TYR A 144 -6.62 14.86 -5.54
C TYR A 144 -5.96 13.63 -4.92
N VAL A 145 -6.53 13.11 -3.82
CA VAL A 145 -5.98 11.98 -3.07
C VAL A 145 -6.65 10.68 -3.46
N PHE A 146 -5.86 9.70 -3.85
CA PHE A 146 -6.24 8.30 -4.06
C PHE A 146 -5.43 7.44 -3.09
N ARG A 147 -5.95 6.28 -2.69
CA ARG A 147 -5.19 5.36 -1.83
C ARG A 147 -5.29 3.93 -2.34
N THR A 148 -4.15 3.36 -2.73
CA THR A 148 -4.01 1.93 -3.05
C THR A 148 -3.77 1.10 -1.79
N GLY A 149 -3.13 1.66 -0.78
CA GLY A 149 -2.96 1.04 0.52
C GLY A 149 -4.30 0.63 1.14
N ARG A 150 -4.30 -0.52 1.85
CA ARG A 150 -5.44 -0.82 2.70
C ARG A 150 -5.55 0.27 3.77
N ASN A 151 -6.71 0.43 4.38
CA ASN A 151 -6.90 1.32 5.50
C ASN A 151 -7.09 0.55 6.82
N SER A 152 -7.10 1.28 7.94
CA SER A 152 -7.27 0.70 9.28
C SER A 152 -8.59 -0.07 9.41
N SER A 153 -9.66 0.41 8.80
CA SER A 153 -10.96 -0.28 8.80
C SER A 153 -10.91 -1.61 8.04
N GLN A 154 -10.18 -1.71 6.92
CA GLN A 154 -10.03 -2.97 6.20
C GLN A 154 -9.25 -4.00 7.04
N ASP A 155 -8.15 -3.59 7.69
CA ASP A 155 -7.39 -4.43 8.62
C ASP A 155 -8.28 -4.87 9.80
N ALA A 156 -9.03 -3.94 10.37
CA ALA A 156 -9.93 -4.18 11.49
C ALA A 156 -11.06 -5.17 11.15
N ILE A 157 -11.73 -4.98 10.03
CA ILE A 157 -12.81 -5.86 9.55
C ILE A 157 -12.26 -7.27 9.30
N ALA A 158 -11.11 -7.38 8.63
CA ALA A 158 -10.49 -8.67 8.34
C ALA A 158 -10.14 -9.45 9.63
N ASN A 159 -9.59 -8.76 10.64
CA ASN A 159 -9.29 -9.37 11.93
C ASN A 159 -10.58 -9.67 12.72
N ALA A 160 -11.55 -8.77 12.75
CA ALA A 160 -12.82 -8.98 13.44
C ALA A 160 -13.56 -10.22 12.93
N LEU A 161 -13.57 -10.42 11.60
CA LEU A 161 -14.18 -11.62 10.99
C LEU A 161 -13.49 -12.93 11.38
N ALA A 162 -12.23 -12.86 11.85
CA ALA A 162 -11.50 -14.03 12.33
C ALA A 162 -11.78 -14.34 13.82
N VAL A 163 -11.99 -13.32 14.66
CA VAL A 163 -12.00 -13.50 16.14
C VAL A 163 -13.27 -13.04 16.83
N ALA A 164 -14.03 -12.08 16.27
CA ALA A 164 -15.13 -11.44 16.98
C ALA A 164 -16.43 -12.25 16.90
N LYS A 165 -17.07 -12.44 18.07
CA LYS A 165 -18.40 -13.02 18.23
C LYS A 165 -18.94 -12.66 19.61
N PRO A 166 -20.25 -12.82 19.87
CA PRO A 166 -20.81 -12.60 21.21
C PRO A 166 -20.06 -13.36 22.30
N GLY A 167 -19.80 -12.69 23.43
CA GLY A 167 -19.07 -13.24 24.58
C GLY A 167 -17.54 -13.10 24.50
N VAL A 168 -16.99 -12.60 23.41
CA VAL A 168 -15.54 -12.31 23.29
C VAL A 168 -15.24 -10.96 23.94
N SER A 169 -14.18 -10.93 24.78
CA SER A 169 -13.63 -9.72 25.40
C SER A 169 -12.24 -9.41 24.81
N ILE A 170 -12.01 -8.15 24.45
CA ILE A 170 -10.80 -7.73 23.77
C ILE A 170 -10.18 -6.53 24.50
N ALA A 171 -8.88 -6.52 24.66
CA ALA A 171 -8.10 -5.32 24.94
C ALA A 171 -7.25 -4.96 23.73
N THR A 172 -6.93 -3.69 23.58
CA THR A 172 -6.03 -3.21 22.52
C THR A 172 -4.77 -2.59 23.12
N ILE A 173 -3.65 -2.67 22.39
CA ILE A 173 -2.45 -1.89 22.64
C ILE A 173 -1.96 -1.31 21.33
N ALA A 174 -1.78 0.02 21.28
CA ALA A 174 -1.48 0.74 20.06
C ALA A 174 -0.45 1.86 20.27
N GLN A 175 0.23 2.24 19.19
CA GLN A 175 1.06 3.44 19.16
C GLN A 175 0.20 4.69 19.22
N ASP A 176 0.62 5.68 20.02
CA ASP A 176 -0.12 6.93 20.25
C ASP A 176 0.11 7.98 19.15
N TYR A 177 -0.42 7.71 17.95
CA TYR A 177 -0.51 8.67 16.84
C TYR A 177 -1.63 8.24 15.87
N ALA A 178 -1.84 8.96 14.76
CA ALA A 178 -2.98 8.75 13.85
C ALA A 178 -3.20 7.28 13.46
N PHE A 179 -2.13 6.54 13.11
CA PHE A 179 -2.24 5.11 12.81
C PHE A 179 -2.87 4.29 13.93
N GLY A 180 -2.35 4.44 15.15
CA GLY A 180 -2.84 3.65 16.30
C GLY A 180 -4.23 4.08 16.76
N ARG A 181 -4.50 5.38 16.77
CA ARG A 181 -5.80 5.95 17.15
C ARG A 181 -6.91 5.52 16.19
N ASP A 182 -6.73 5.72 14.88
CA ASP A 182 -7.69 5.29 13.86
C ASP A 182 -7.83 3.76 13.86
N GLY A 183 -6.71 3.04 14.04
CA GLY A 183 -6.71 1.58 14.09
C GLY A 183 -7.54 1.02 15.25
N VAL A 184 -7.40 1.58 16.47
CA VAL A 184 -8.22 1.17 17.63
C VAL A 184 -9.70 1.51 17.40
N ALA A 185 -10.01 2.72 16.92
CA ALA A 185 -11.38 3.13 16.65
C ALA A 185 -12.06 2.22 15.62
N ALA A 186 -11.37 1.93 14.51
CA ALA A 186 -11.85 1.03 13.47
C ALA A 186 -12.04 -0.40 14.00
N TYR A 187 -11.07 -0.91 14.77
CA TYR A 187 -11.14 -2.25 15.33
C TYR A 187 -12.30 -2.39 16.33
N LYS A 188 -12.47 -1.43 17.23
CA LYS A 188 -13.58 -1.38 18.16
C LYS A 188 -14.93 -1.42 17.44
N ALA A 189 -15.11 -0.54 16.44
CA ALA A 189 -16.33 -0.52 15.63
C ALA A 189 -16.61 -1.86 14.94
N ALA A 190 -15.59 -2.50 14.36
CA ALA A 190 -15.74 -3.77 13.66
C ALA A 190 -16.09 -4.94 14.61
N VAL A 191 -15.40 -5.06 15.75
CA VAL A 191 -15.63 -6.17 16.69
C VAL A 191 -16.93 -6.01 17.46
N GLU A 192 -17.31 -4.78 17.82
CA GLU A 192 -18.57 -4.50 18.52
C GLU A 192 -19.80 -4.75 17.60
N LYS A 193 -19.67 -4.42 16.31
CA LYS A 193 -20.66 -4.80 15.30
C LYS A 193 -20.87 -6.33 15.21
N ALA A 194 -19.83 -7.11 15.47
CA ALA A 194 -19.87 -8.58 15.50
C ALA A 194 -20.28 -9.14 16.88
N GLY A 195 -20.62 -8.28 17.86
CA GLY A 195 -21.09 -8.67 19.20
C GLY A 195 -20.00 -8.93 20.24
N ALA A 196 -18.73 -8.74 19.90
CA ALA A 196 -17.63 -8.74 20.86
C ALA A 196 -17.56 -7.39 21.60
N LYS A 197 -16.70 -7.29 22.65
CA LYS A 197 -16.52 -6.06 23.40
C LYS A 197 -15.05 -5.70 23.53
N VAL A 198 -14.70 -4.45 23.19
CA VAL A 198 -13.43 -3.85 23.61
C VAL A 198 -13.60 -3.34 25.04
N VAL A 199 -12.88 -3.97 25.98
CA VAL A 199 -13.00 -3.70 27.41
C VAL A 199 -11.88 -2.84 27.96
N HIS A 200 -10.81 -2.66 27.19
CA HIS A 200 -9.65 -1.83 27.58
C HIS A 200 -8.88 -1.37 26.34
N GLU A 201 -8.41 -0.15 26.35
CA GLU A 201 -7.61 0.45 25.29
C GLU A 201 -6.33 1.05 25.92
N GLU A 202 -5.15 0.61 25.48
CA GLU A 202 -3.86 1.19 25.87
C GLU A 202 -3.23 1.88 24.66
N TYR A 203 -2.70 3.08 24.90
CA TYR A 203 -1.92 3.85 23.94
C TYR A 203 -0.55 4.14 24.52
N THR A 204 0.49 3.86 23.76
CA THR A 204 1.87 4.04 24.18
C THR A 204 2.64 4.93 23.20
N PRO A 205 3.55 5.79 23.67
CA PRO A 205 4.39 6.58 22.78
C PRO A 205 5.10 5.73 21.73
N THR A 206 5.31 6.27 20.53
CA THR A 206 6.04 5.58 19.46
C THR A 206 7.48 5.24 19.82
N THR A 207 8.03 5.91 20.84
CA THR A 207 9.38 5.71 21.38
C THR A 207 9.43 4.78 22.60
N ALA A 208 8.28 4.21 23.00
CA ALA A 208 8.22 3.31 24.15
C ALA A 208 9.06 2.04 23.92
N THR A 209 9.80 1.63 24.94
CA THR A 209 10.60 0.40 24.96
C THR A 209 10.22 -0.52 26.13
N ASP A 210 9.49 0.00 27.10
CA ASP A 210 8.95 -0.75 28.25
C ASP A 210 7.41 -0.72 28.20
N PHE A 211 6.82 -1.90 28.14
CA PHE A 211 5.38 -2.12 28.08
C PHE A 211 4.83 -2.82 29.34
N THR A 212 5.62 -2.92 30.39
CA THR A 212 5.24 -3.64 31.62
C THR A 212 3.94 -3.09 32.19
N ALA A 213 3.84 -1.80 32.44
CA ALA A 213 2.64 -1.20 33.02
C ALA A 213 1.40 -1.31 32.09
N PRO A 214 1.47 -1.01 30.78
CA PRO A 214 0.40 -1.30 29.83
C PRO A 214 -0.06 -2.76 29.85
N ILE A 215 0.86 -3.71 29.86
CA ILE A 215 0.54 -5.15 29.84
C ILE A 215 -0.19 -5.56 31.13
N GLN A 216 0.25 -5.07 32.29
CA GLN A 216 -0.42 -5.38 33.55
C GLN A 216 -1.86 -4.84 33.62
N LYS A 217 -2.13 -3.66 33.05
CA LYS A 217 -3.49 -3.13 32.93
C LYS A 217 -4.34 -4.01 32.00
N ILE A 218 -3.79 -4.44 30.85
CA ILE A 218 -4.47 -5.36 29.92
C ILE A 218 -4.81 -6.68 30.62
N ILE A 219 -3.87 -7.29 31.33
CA ILE A 219 -4.10 -8.51 32.10
C ILE A 219 -5.21 -8.28 33.14
N GLY A 220 -5.12 -7.18 33.90
CA GLY A 220 -6.13 -6.81 34.88
C GLY A 220 -7.54 -6.67 34.31
N ALA A 221 -7.65 -6.09 33.10
CA ALA A 221 -8.93 -5.91 32.41
C ALA A 221 -9.55 -7.21 31.87
N LEU A 222 -8.71 -8.22 31.54
CA LEU A 222 -9.14 -9.43 30.86
C LEU A 222 -9.19 -10.69 31.73
N LYS A 223 -8.29 -10.84 32.72
CA LYS A 223 -8.06 -12.12 33.44
C LYS A 223 -9.33 -12.76 34.00
N ASP A 224 -10.22 -11.96 34.58
CA ASP A 224 -11.42 -12.41 35.26
C ASP A 224 -12.67 -12.44 34.35
N ARG A 225 -12.50 -12.16 33.04
CA ARG A 225 -13.59 -12.22 32.07
C ARG A 225 -13.89 -13.67 31.68
N SER A 226 -15.18 -13.98 31.55
CA SER A 226 -15.64 -15.24 30.98
C SER A 226 -15.51 -15.23 29.44
N GLY A 227 -15.43 -16.41 28.84
CA GLY A 227 -15.35 -16.57 27.39
C GLY A 227 -13.93 -16.30 26.79
N PRO A 228 -13.82 -16.31 25.46
CA PRO A 228 -12.57 -16.06 24.78
C PRO A 228 -12.07 -14.63 25.01
N LYS A 229 -10.76 -14.48 25.18
CA LYS A 229 -10.10 -13.22 25.51
C LYS A 229 -8.95 -12.97 24.55
N TYR A 230 -8.90 -11.77 23.97
CA TYR A 230 -7.84 -11.41 23.02
C TYR A 230 -7.18 -10.07 23.38
N VAL A 231 -5.90 -9.98 23.02
CA VAL A 231 -5.20 -8.68 22.90
C VAL A 231 -4.93 -8.43 21.43
N PHE A 232 -5.44 -7.33 20.92
CA PHE A 232 -5.16 -6.87 19.56
C PHE A 232 -4.06 -5.83 19.58
N VAL A 233 -2.96 -6.12 18.85
CA VAL A 233 -1.77 -5.27 18.81
C VAL A 233 -1.76 -4.46 17.52
N ILE A 234 -1.73 -3.13 17.65
CA ILE A 234 -1.66 -2.16 16.55
C ILE A 234 -0.31 -1.45 16.62
N TRP A 235 0.69 -2.06 16.03
CA TRP A 235 2.07 -1.60 16.09
C TRP A 235 2.74 -1.66 14.72
N ALA A 236 3.43 -0.57 14.36
CA ALA A 236 4.23 -0.47 13.14
C ALA A 236 5.71 -0.29 13.48
N GLY A 237 6.60 -0.95 12.73
CA GLY A 237 8.04 -0.87 12.93
C GLY A 237 8.59 -1.79 14.01
N LYS A 238 9.87 -1.60 14.30
CA LYS A 238 10.61 -2.39 15.30
C LYS A 238 10.29 -1.93 16.74
N GLY A 239 10.61 -2.78 17.73
CA GLY A 239 10.53 -2.42 19.14
C GLY A 239 9.11 -2.41 19.73
N GLY A 240 8.17 -3.14 19.14
CA GLY A 240 6.80 -3.25 19.64
C GLY A 240 6.64 -4.17 20.85
N PRO A 241 5.41 -4.23 21.42
CA PRO A 241 5.13 -4.93 22.68
C PRO A 241 5.10 -6.46 22.58
N PHE A 242 5.21 -7.05 21.38
CA PHE A 242 4.99 -8.49 21.18
C PHE A 242 5.86 -9.37 22.05
N GLY A 243 7.17 -9.11 22.16
CA GLY A 243 8.07 -9.88 23.00
C GLY A 243 7.66 -9.84 24.48
N GLN A 244 7.42 -8.65 25.02
CA GLN A 244 7.00 -8.50 26.41
C GLN A 244 5.60 -9.08 26.69
N LEU A 245 4.67 -9.03 25.71
CA LEU A 245 3.37 -9.69 25.82
C LEU A 245 3.54 -11.23 25.95
N VAL A 246 4.45 -11.82 25.19
CA VAL A 246 4.77 -13.25 25.28
C VAL A 246 5.44 -13.58 26.62
N ASP A 247 6.42 -12.80 27.05
CA ASP A 247 7.15 -13.00 28.30
C ASP A 247 6.24 -12.91 29.53
N ASN A 248 5.20 -12.09 29.48
CA ASN A 248 4.18 -11.99 30.55
C ASN A 248 3.18 -13.16 30.57
N ARG A 249 3.39 -14.18 29.70
CA ARG A 249 2.63 -15.43 29.73
C ARG A 249 1.11 -15.21 29.76
N LEU A 250 0.59 -14.46 28.78
CA LEU A 250 -0.85 -14.17 28.64
C LEU A 250 -1.69 -15.44 28.59
N ASP A 251 -1.12 -16.54 28.09
CA ASP A 251 -1.71 -17.87 28.03
C ASP A 251 -2.16 -18.39 29.40
N LYS A 252 -1.43 -18.07 30.50
CA LYS A 252 -1.81 -18.43 31.88
C LYS A 252 -3.14 -17.83 32.31
N TYR A 253 -3.56 -16.74 31.69
CA TYR A 253 -4.83 -16.04 31.95
C TYR A 253 -5.89 -16.39 30.90
N GLY A 254 -5.59 -17.32 29.99
CA GLY A 254 -6.46 -17.65 28.87
C GLY A 254 -6.62 -16.52 27.86
N ILE A 255 -5.63 -15.64 27.76
CA ILE A 255 -5.61 -14.49 26.84
C ILE A 255 -4.75 -14.86 25.61
N THR A 256 -5.31 -14.65 24.43
CA THR A 256 -4.65 -14.94 23.15
C THR A 256 -4.27 -13.63 22.44
N LEU A 257 -3.10 -13.61 21.82
CA LEU A 257 -2.70 -12.51 20.94
C LEU A 257 -3.39 -12.63 19.58
N THR A 258 -3.75 -11.50 19.01
CA THR A 258 -4.19 -11.38 17.61
C THR A 258 -3.62 -10.11 17.00
N SER A 259 -3.36 -10.13 15.70
CA SER A 259 -2.78 -9.00 14.97
C SER A 259 -3.06 -9.13 13.48
N GLY A 260 -2.96 -8.02 12.75
CA GLY A 260 -3.00 -7.97 11.29
C GLY A 260 -1.63 -7.84 10.62
N SER A 261 -0.54 -7.77 11.39
CA SER A 261 0.81 -7.56 10.86
C SER A 261 1.47 -8.87 10.46
N ASN A 262 1.84 -8.99 9.19
CA ASN A 262 2.42 -10.22 8.65
C ASN A 262 3.66 -9.95 7.77
N VAL A 263 4.43 -8.91 8.07
CA VAL A 263 5.76 -8.74 7.45
C VAL A 263 6.68 -9.88 7.91
N LEU A 264 7.56 -10.34 7.05
CA LEU A 264 8.41 -11.52 7.30
C LEU A 264 9.21 -11.42 8.60
N ASP A 265 9.73 -10.23 8.93
CA ASP A 265 10.45 -10.03 10.20
C ASP A 265 9.55 -10.20 11.42
N ALA A 266 8.30 -9.75 11.37
CA ALA A 266 7.32 -9.99 12.42
C ALA A 266 6.98 -11.49 12.53
N LEU A 267 6.82 -12.18 11.40
CA LEU A 267 6.57 -13.62 11.36
C LEU A 267 7.73 -14.45 11.94
N LYS A 268 8.98 -14.02 11.74
CA LYS A 268 10.17 -14.61 12.37
C LYS A 268 10.12 -14.45 13.90
N ALA A 269 9.91 -13.22 14.38
CA ALA A 269 9.77 -12.93 15.80
C ALA A 269 8.62 -13.70 16.45
N MET A 270 7.49 -13.86 15.76
CA MET A 270 6.34 -14.65 16.21
C MET A 270 6.68 -16.14 16.33
N LYS A 271 7.54 -16.70 15.45
CA LYS A 271 8.01 -18.08 15.54
C LYS A 271 8.89 -18.28 16.77
N GLU A 272 9.82 -17.37 17.00
CA GLU A 272 10.67 -17.35 18.19
C GLU A 272 9.83 -17.24 19.47
N GLY A 273 8.78 -16.40 19.45
CA GLY A 273 7.81 -16.24 20.54
C GLY A 273 6.78 -17.36 20.66
N LYS A 274 6.87 -18.42 19.83
CA LYS A 274 5.96 -19.60 19.85
C LYS A 274 4.47 -19.22 19.71
N LEU A 275 4.16 -18.27 18.84
CA LEU A 275 2.80 -17.82 18.58
C LEU A 275 2.07 -18.67 17.49
N GLU A 276 2.41 -19.94 17.40
CA GLU A 276 1.70 -20.89 16.54
C GLU A 276 0.22 -21.00 16.95
N GLY A 277 -0.64 -21.14 15.95
CA GLY A 277 -2.08 -21.21 16.17
C GLY A 277 -2.78 -19.86 16.28
N MET A 278 -2.05 -18.74 16.34
CA MET A 278 -2.65 -17.41 16.30
C MET A 278 -3.48 -17.24 15.03
N VAL A 279 -4.67 -16.65 15.17
CA VAL A 279 -5.58 -16.31 14.07
C VAL A 279 -5.67 -14.80 13.92
N GLY A 280 -5.95 -14.33 12.72
CA GLY A 280 -6.11 -12.89 12.45
C GLY A 280 -6.49 -12.59 11.02
N GLY A 281 -6.50 -11.30 10.68
CA GLY A 281 -6.67 -10.79 9.33
C GLY A 281 -5.32 -10.39 8.72
N ALA A 282 -5.13 -10.63 7.42
CA ALA A 282 -3.92 -10.27 6.69
C ALA A 282 -4.23 -9.50 5.41
N TYR A 283 -3.33 -8.59 5.08
CA TYR A 283 -3.33 -7.90 3.80
C TYR A 283 -2.77 -8.79 2.67
N TYR A 284 -1.61 -9.39 2.89
CA TYR A 284 -0.91 -10.19 1.88
C TYR A 284 0.09 -11.15 2.54
N TYR A 285 0.21 -12.33 1.96
CA TYR A 285 1.34 -13.26 2.13
C TYR A 285 1.56 -13.95 0.79
N TYR A 286 2.78 -14.01 0.30
CA TYR A 286 3.12 -14.34 -1.09
C TYR A 286 2.62 -15.72 -1.58
N GLU A 287 2.40 -16.66 -0.68
CA GLU A 287 1.84 -17.99 -1.02
C GLU A 287 0.31 -18.01 -1.10
N ILE A 288 -0.40 -16.98 -0.63
CA ILE A 288 -1.87 -16.99 -0.55
C ILE A 288 -2.52 -16.66 -1.90
N PRO A 289 -2.26 -15.51 -2.56
CA PRO A 289 -2.90 -15.20 -3.81
C PRO A 289 -2.46 -16.14 -4.92
N LYS A 290 -3.43 -16.67 -5.69
CA LYS A 290 -3.18 -17.61 -6.80
C LYS A 290 -3.64 -16.96 -8.11
N ASN A 291 -2.77 -16.14 -8.70
CA ASN A 291 -3.01 -15.47 -9.97
C ASN A 291 -1.69 -15.13 -10.69
N PRO A 292 -1.71 -14.93 -12.03
CA PRO A 292 -0.49 -14.71 -12.83
C PRO A 292 0.34 -13.50 -12.40
N VAL A 293 -0.28 -12.45 -11.85
CA VAL A 293 0.43 -11.24 -11.41
C VAL A 293 1.26 -11.54 -10.17
N ASN A 294 0.68 -12.27 -9.19
CA ASN A 294 1.40 -12.70 -8.01
C ASN A 294 2.53 -13.69 -8.36
N ASP A 295 2.25 -14.64 -9.25
CA ASP A 295 3.25 -15.62 -9.68
C ASP A 295 4.46 -14.92 -10.34
N TRP A 296 4.21 -13.89 -11.13
CA TRP A 296 5.26 -13.06 -11.72
C TRP A 296 6.06 -12.30 -10.64
N LEU A 297 5.36 -11.63 -9.71
CA LEU A 297 5.99 -10.89 -8.62
C LEU A 297 6.89 -11.80 -7.78
N VAL A 298 6.39 -12.96 -7.36
CA VAL A 298 7.16 -13.92 -6.55
C VAL A 298 8.42 -14.37 -7.30
N ARG A 299 8.29 -14.77 -8.57
CA ARG A 299 9.40 -15.22 -9.39
C ARG A 299 10.46 -14.14 -9.58
N GLU A 300 10.06 -12.92 -9.96
CA GLU A 300 11.01 -11.83 -10.20
C GLU A 300 11.66 -11.31 -8.92
N HIS A 301 10.92 -11.27 -7.80
CA HIS A 301 11.47 -10.88 -6.51
C HIS A 301 12.51 -11.88 -6.01
N MET A 302 12.20 -13.18 -6.07
CA MET A 302 13.16 -14.25 -5.76
C MET A 302 14.40 -14.17 -6.63
N LYS A 303 14.24 -13.94 -7.93
CA LYS A 303 15.36 -13.83 -8.88
C LYS A 303 16.27 -12.63 -8.59
N ARG A 304 15.69 -11.47 -8.23
CA ARG A 304 16.46 -10.21 -8.06
C ARG A 304 17.01 -10.03 -6.65
N PHE A 305 16.32 -10.53 -5.64
CA PHE A 305 16.64 -10.26 -4.23
C PHE A 305 16.93 -11.52 -3.41
N ASN A 306 16.73 -12.71 -3.95
CA ASN A 306 16.89 -14.01 -3.28
C ASN A 306 16.03 -14.13 -1.99
N GLU A 307 14.89 -13.47 -1.98
CA GLU A 307 13.89 -13.50 -0.90
C GLU A 307 12.48 -13.37 -1.48
N PRO A 308 11.42 -13.91 -0.82
CA PRO A 308 10.06 -13.72 -1.31
C PRO A 308 9.60 -12.27 -1.15
N PRO A 309 8.64 -11.82 -2.01
CA PRO A 309 8.04 -10.51 -1.81
C PRO A 309 7.27 -10.46 -0.49
N ASP A 310 7.42 -9.35 0.21
CA ASP A 310 6.78 -9.14 1.49
C ASP A 310 5.55 -8.22 1.37
N PHE A 311 4.92 -7.98 2.46
CA PHE A 311 3.67 -7.26 2.66
C PHE A 311 3.63 -5.91 1.90
N PHE A 312 4.62 -5.04 2.10
CA PHE A 312 4.66 -3.72 1.45
C PHE A 312 5.17 -3.76 0.02
N THR A 313 5.86 -4.82 -0.39
CA THR A 313 6.21 -5.05 -1.79
C THR A 313 4.94 -5.23 -2.64
N CYS A 314 3.96 -5.98 -2.14
CA CYS A 314 2.66 -6.11 -2.81
C CYS A 314 1.94 -4.76 -2.93
N GLY A 315 1.99 -3.92 -1.88
CA GLY A 315 1.37 -2.58 -1.89
C GLY A 315 1.99 -1.65 -2.92
N GLY A 316 3.32 -1.53 -2.90
CA GLY A 316 4.02 -0.72 -3.90
C GLY A 316 3.76 -1.18 -5.34
N PHE A 317 3.70 -2.49 -5.57
CA PHE A 317 3.32 -3.04 -6.87
C PHE A 317 1.90 -2.60 -7.28
N ALA A 318 0.95 -2.68 -6.37
CA ALA A 318 -0.42 -2.24 -6.62
C ALA A 318 -0.50 -0.74 -6.95
N ALA A 319 0.31 0.10 -6.29
CA ALA A 319 0.40 1.52 -6.60
C ALA A 319 0.90 1.77 -8.03
N ALA A 320 1.94 1.05 -8.47
CA ALA A 320 2.44 1.15 -9.84
C ALA A 320 1.38 0.73 -10.87
N MET A 321 0.65 -0.36 -10.61
CA MET A 321 -0.45 -0.80 -11.48
C MET A 321 -1.55 0.25 -11.59
N ALA A 322 -1.91 0.89 -10.49
CA ALA A 322 -2.90 1.97 -10.46
C ALA A 322 -2.44 3.19 -11.25
N VAL A 323 -1.17 3.61 -11.07
CA VAL A 323 -0.55 4.72 -11.82
C VAL A 323 -0.61 4.45 -13.32
N VAL A 324 -0.13 3.29 -13.76
CA VAL A 324 -0.07 2.95 -15.19
C VAL A 324 -1.47 2.85 -15.78
N ALA A 325 -2.39 2.14 -15.14
CA ALA A 325 -3.76 1.99 -15.59
C ALA A 325 -4.51 3.35 -15.65
N GLY A 326 -4.29 4.21 -14.65
CA GLY A 326 -4.86 5.56 -14.61
C GLY A 326 -4.38 6.43 -15.76
N ILE A 327 -3.06 6.49 -15.98
CA ILE A 327 -2.45 7.27 -17.06
C ILE A 327 -2.87 6.75 -18.45
N GLN A 328 -2.92 5.43 -18.63
CA GLN A 328 -3.39 4.80 -19.88
C GLN A 328 -4.85 5.19 -20.18
N LYS A 329 -5.72 5.06 -19.19
CA LYS A 329 -7.15 5.39 -19.33
C LYS A 329 -7.39 6.90 -19.55
N ALA A 330 -6.58 7.76 -18.89
CA ALA A 330 -6.63 9.21 -19.07
C ALA A 330 -6.04 9.68 -20.42
N GLY A 331 -5.24 8.84 -21.09
CA GLY A 331 -4.49 9.21 -22.29
C GLY A 331 -3.35 10.20 -22.03
N GLY A 332 -2.89 10.34 -20.80
CA GLY A 332 -1.83 11.26 -20.40
C GLY A 332 -1.83 11.56 -18.89
N THR A 333 -1.11 12.64 -18.52
CA THR A 333 -0.88 13.03 -17.13
C THR A 333 -1.61 14.32 -16.71
N ASP A 334 -2.55 14.81 -17.53
CA ASP A 334 -3.44 15.92 -17.14
C ASP A 334 -4.22 15.55 -15.88
N THR A 335 -4.15 16.40 -14.86
CA THR A 335 -4.68 16.08 -13.53
C THR A 335 -6.18 15.80 -13.54
N GLU A 336 -6.98 16.62 -14.25
CA GLU A 336 -8.43 16.46 -14.25
C GLU A 336 -8.87 15.18 -15.01
N LYS A 337 -8.20 14.90 -16.13
CA LYS A 337 -8.42 13.64 -16.86
C LYS A 337 -7.98 12.42 -16.04
N LEU A 338 -6.87 12.55 -15.30
CA LEU A 338 -6.36 11.47 -14.47
C LEU A 338 -7.31 11.16 -13.30
N ILE A 339 -7.83 12.18 -12.62
CA ILE A 339 -8.85 12.02 -11.56
C ILE A 339 -10.09 11.34 -12.14
N ALA A 340 -10.64 11.85 -13.24
CA ALA A 340 -11.82 11.28 -13.87
C ALA A 340 -11.60 9.82 -14.35
N ALA A 341 -10.39 9.50 -14.81
CA ALA A 341 -10.03 8.14 -15.21
C ALA A 341 -9.88 7.19 -14.01
N MET A 342 -9.37 7.69 -12.89
CA MET A 342 -9.11 6.89 -11.69
C MET A 342 -10.38 6.67 -10.85
N GLU A 343 -11.36 7.56 -10.87
CA GLU A 343 -12.65 7.32 -10.21
C GLU A 343 -13.34 6.07 -10.77
N GLY A 344 -13.51 5.05 -9.93
CA GLY A 344 -14.08 3.75 -10.33
C GLY A 344 -13.16 2.90 -11.20
N LEU A 345 -11.86 3.20 -11.26
CA LEU A 345 -10.88 2.41 -12.02
C LEU A 345 -10.71 1.04 -11.39
N GLU A 346 -10.87 0.00 -12.21
CA GLU A 346 -10.47 -1.37 -11.90
C GLU A 346 -9.07 -1.65 -12.45
N PHE A 347 -8.23 -2.30 -11.65
CA PHE A 347 -6.87 -2.68 -12.06
C PHE A 347 -6.43 -3.98 -11.39
N GLN A 348 -5.54 -4.72 -12.06
CA GLN A 348 -5.03 -6.01 -11.56
C GLN A 348 -3.81 -5.79 -10.67
N THR A 349 -3.70 -6.61 -9.62
CA THR A 349 -2.60 -6.56 -8.64
C THR A 349 -2.19 -7.97 -8.24
N PRO A 350 -1.10 -8.15 -7.47
CA PRO A 350 -0.77 -9.47 -6.93
C PRO A 350 -1.88 -10.08 -6.05
N LYS A 351 -2.78 -9.26 -5.51
CA LYS A 351 -3.96 -9.71 -4.75
C LYS A 351 -5.21 -9.95 -5.61
N GLY A 352 -5.07 -9.86 -6.93
CA GLY A 352 -6.18 -9.86 -7.86
C GLY A 352 -6.69 -8.45 -8.14
N LYS A 353 -7.98 -8.34 -8.44
CA LYS A 353 -8.62 -7.08 -8.82
C LYS A 353 -8.76 -6.13 -7.64
N MET A 354 -8.37 -4.86 -7.86
CA MET A 354 -8.66 -3.74 -6.98
C MET A 354 -9.51 -2.70 -7.73
N ILE A 355 -10.28 -1.91 -6.98
CA ILE A 355 -11.18 -0.88 -7.53
C ILE A 355 -11.07 0.38 -6.69
N PHE A 356 -10.77 1.53 -7.28
CA PHE A 356 -10.93 2.81 -6.59
C PHE A 356 -12.40 3.14 -6.43
N ARG A 357 -12.88 3.24 -5.20
CA ARG A 357 -14.23 3.71 -4.90
C ARG A 357 -14.34 5.20 -5.24
N LYS A 358 -15.44 5.60 -5.93
CA LYS A 358 -15.59 6.98 -6.39
C LYS A 358 -15.76 7.99 -5.26
N GLU A 359 -16.41 7.56 -4.19
CA GLU A 359 -16.85 8.43 -3.10
C GLU A 359 -15.69 9.01 -2.30
N ASP A 360 -14.63 8.24 -2.10
CA ASP A 360 -13.51 8.61 -1.24
C ASP A 360 -12.13 8.22 -1.81
N HIS A 361 -12.09 7.68 -3.01
CA HIS A 361 -10.89 7.23 -3.71
C HIS A 361 -10.10 6.14 -2.96
N GLN A 362 -10.72 5.44 -1.98
CA GLN A 362 -10.14 4.28 -1.35
C GLN A 362 -10.20 3.07 -2.29
N ALA A 363 -9.09 2.38 -2.47
CA ALA A 363 -9.11 1.11 -3.20
C ALA A 363 -9.78 0.02 -2.36
N LEU A 364 -10.82 -0.58 -2.92
CA LEU A 364 -11.42 -1.81 -2.41
C LEU A 364 -10.56 -2.98 -2.88
N GLN A 365 -10.32 -3.94 -1.99
CA GLN A 365 -9.41 -5.05 -2.21
C GLN A 365 -9.73 -6.25 -1.34
N SER A 366 -9.39 -7.45 -1.80
CA SER A 366 -9.49 -8.67 -0.98
C SER A 366 -8.55 -8.60 0.22
N MET A 367 -8.99 -9.16 1.33
CA MET A 367 -8.18 -9.43 2.53
C MET A 367 -8.25 -10.92 2.84
N TYR A 368 -7.45 -11.38 3.80
CA TYR A 368 -7.37 -12.80 4.12
C TYR A 368 -7.51 -13.02 5.62
N SER A 369 -8.28 -14.04 5.99
CA SER A 369 -8.25 -14.62 7.33
C SER A 369 -7.26 -15.79 7.32
N PHE A 370 -6.41 -15.85 8.32
CA PHE A 370 -5.32 -16.83 8.42
C PHE A 370 -5.22 -17.50 9.78
N LYS A 371 -4.47 -18.60 9.80
CA LYS A 371 -3.95 -19.24 11.01
C LYS A 371 -2.44 -19.42 10.88
N MET A 372 -1.69 -19.06 11.90
CA MET A 372 -0.24 -19.23 11.94
C MET A 372 0.15 -20.67 12.19
N VAL A 373 1.03 -21.20 11.34
CA VAL A 373 1.54 -22.58 11.42
C VAL A 373 3.07 -22.56 11.38
N ALA A 374 3.70 -23.31 12.29
CA ALA A 374 5.14 -23.52 12.24
C ALA A 374 5.44 -24.64 11.23
N LYS A 375 6.34 -24.36 10.28
CA LYS A 375 6.90 -25.38 9.38
C LYS A 375 8.39 -25.58 9.71
N PRO A 376 8.90 -26.84 9.72
CA PRO A 376 10.29 -27.13 10.09
C PRO A 376 11.31 -26.37 9.24
N ASP A 377 11.11 -26.32 7.92
CA ASP A 377 12.07 -25.78 6.97
C ASP A 377 11.88 -24.28 6.65
N VAL A 378 10.97 -23.60 7.37
CA VAL A 378 10.69 -22.16 7.18
C VAL A 378 11.13 -21.39 8.42
N ALA A 379 11.92 -20.33 8.22
CA ALA A 379 12.47 -19.52 9.32
C ALA A 379 11.42 -18.69 10.10
N TRP A 380 10.18 -18.60 9.61
CA TRP A 380 9.09 -17.81 10.19
C TRP A 380 7.80 -18.62 10.33
N LEU A 381 6.81 -18.09 11.06
CA LEU A 381 5.46 -18.67 11.06
C LEU A 381 4.80 -18.41 9.70
N VAL A 382 4.19 -19.46 9.16
CA VAL A 382 3.52 -19.40 7.86
C VAL A 382 2.04 -19.07 8.06
N PRO A 383 1.55 -17.94 7.55
CA PRO A 383 0.13 -17.64 7.51
C PRO A 383 -0.57 -18.60 6.54
N THR A 384 -1.32 -19.55 7.08
CA THR A 384 -2.11 -20.48 6.28
C THR A 384 -3.50 -19.90 6.08
N LEU A 385 -3.95 -19.84 4.83
CA LEU A 385 -5.25 -19.29 4.47
C LEU A 385 -6.37 -20.08 5.15
N VAL A 386 -7.22 -19.38 5.88
CA VAL A 386 -8.50 -19.89 6.39
C VAL A 386 -9.63 -19.49 5.44
N ARG A 387 -9.68 -18.21 5.06
CA ARG A 387 -10.68 -17.68 4.14
C ARG A 387 -10.17 -16.43 3.42
N GLU A 388 -10.45 -16.31 2.13
CA GLU A 388 -10.37 -15.05 1.42
C GLU A 388 -11.63 -14.22 1.68
N LEU A 389 -11.44 -12.95 1.98
CA LEU A 389 -12.48 -11.97 2.25
C LEU A 389 -12.62 -11.08 1.02
N SER A 390 -13.82 -11.02 0.45
CA SER A 390 -14.08 -10.24 -0.76
C SER A 390 -13.94 -8.73 -0.53
N LEU A 391 -13.85 -7.99 -1.64
CA LEU A 391 -13.82 -6.52 -1.63
C LEU A 391 -15.02 -5.92 -0.88
N GLN A 392 -16.20 -6.54 -1.00
CA GLN A 392 -17.44 -6.08 -0.37
C GLN A 392 -17.45 -6.36 1.13
N GLU A 393 -16.97 -7.53 1.54
CA GLU A 393 -16.92 -7.91 2.96
C GLU A 393 -15.97 -7.02 3.77
N THR A 394 -14.89 -6.54 3.13
CA THR A 394 -13.87 -5.69 3.76
C THR A 394 -13.99 -4.23 3.38
N ALA A 395 -15.07 -3.84 2.66
CA ALA A 395 -15.29 -2.45 2.29
C ALA A 395 -15.38 -1.56 3.55
N PRO A 396 -14.49 -0.57 3.69
CA PRO A 396 -14.52 0.32 4.84
C PRO A 396 -15.70 1.29 4.76
N PRO A 397 -16.17 1.86 5.89
CA PRO A 397 -17.16 2.90 5.87
C PRO A 397 -16.67 4.13 5.08
N ILE A 398 -17.59 4.84 4.44
CA ILE A 398 -17.30 6.12 3.78
C ILE A 398 -17.38 7.20 4.85
N MET A 399 -16.28 7.88 5.12
CA MET A 399 -16.17 8.84 6.22
C MET A 399 -15.84 10.26 5.77
N ASN A 400 -15.58 10.47 4.47
CA ASN A 400 -15.32 11.79 3.91
C ASN A 400 -16.64 12.60 3.78
N LYS A 401 -16.47 13.93 3.76
CA LYS A 401 -17.53 14.87 3.41
C LYS A 401 -17.22 15.39 2.01
N ARG A 402 -17.96 14.96 1.01
CA ARG A 402 -17.91 15.55 -0.34
C ARG A 402 -18.62 16.88 -0.36
#